data_3566fec354749a448cd38e80b9349f73
#
_entry.id   3566fec354749a448cd38e80b9349f73
#
_cell.length_a   1.000
_cell.length_b   1.000
_cell.length_c   1.000
_cell.angle_alpha   90.00
_cell.angle_beta   90.00
_cell.angle_gamma   90.00
#
_symmetry.space_group_name_H-M   'P 1'
#
loop_
_entity.id
_entity.type
_entity.pdbx_description
1 polymer ?
#
loop_
_entity_poly.entity_id
_entity_poly.type
_entity_poly.pdbx_seq_one_letter_code
_entity_poly.pdbx_strand_id
1 'polypeptide(L)'
;MSFADLGLSPELLQAVEESGYTTPTPIQQQAIPVVLMGRDVLGCAQTGTGKTASFTLPMIEILAAGRAKARMPRSLILAPTRELAAQVAENFDKYGKYHKLSKALIIGGESMSDQVAILDRGVDVLIATPGRLLDMFDRGRILLNDVKVLVIDEADRMLDMGFIPDVQRIVSLLPKIRQTLFFSATLGPEIRRLADEFLMNPKEITVSAQSSTAVTVEQFLAVVDHIDKRETLRHIIRIENLKNAFIFCNRKRDVDILFKSLKKHGFDVVQMHGDMTQPARLESLSKFKSGEARLLVCSDVVARGIDIKAVSHVFNFDVPIHAEDYVHRIGRTGRAGETGRAFTIASPEDGKFVAAIEALIAQPLPRMAVEGVPPLDLDMSPRRGRGGRPADKKDDGRRSRKPRGEQAPAAEAEAAADTPAPAVESRDNERRRDRPERDRGDRPERERAPRERNDRERNDRDRNDRDRGDRNDRDRRRDDRGGRRRGRIDELGIGEMTHPDGVVGFGEHMPDFMTRTVQLPVKTSKDVDSDADQADE
;
A
#
# COMPACT_ATOMS: atom_id res chain seq x y z
N MET A 1 -19.53 4.85 25.56
CA MET A 1 -18.85 5.99 24.91
C MET A 1 -19.43 6.15 23.52
N SER A 2 -19.96 7.31 23.19
CA SER A 2 -20.51 7.66 21.87
C SER A 2 -19.49 8.47 21.06
N PHE A 3 -19.74 8.74 19.79
CA PHE A 3 -18.89 9.65 19.01
C PHE A 3 -18.88 11.09 19.55
N ALA A 4 -19.99 11.53 20.18
CA ALA A 4 -20.07 12.85 20.82
C ALA A 4 -19.06 13.02 21.99
N ASP A 5 -18.70 11.91 22.64
CA ASP A 5 -17.73 11.92 23.74
C ASP A 5 -16.26 12.02 23.27
N LEU A 6 -16.00 11.96 21.94
CA LEU A 6 -14.66 11.93 21.36
C LEU A 6 -14.08 13.31 21.01
N GLY A 7 -14.83 14.40 21.23
CA GLY A 7 -14.36 15.77 20.97
C GLY A 7 -14.47 16.21 19.50
N LEU A 8 -15.35 15.59 18.71
CA LEU A 8 -15.63 15.94 17.32
C LEU A 8 -16.64 17.09 17.23
N SER A 9 -16.56 17.91 16.18
CA SER A 9 -17.50 19.00 15.90
C SER A 9 -18.89 18.47 15.54
N PRO A 10 -19.94 19.32 15.73
CA PRO A 10 -21.31 18.96 15.33
C PRO A 10 -21.41 18.53 13.85
N GLU A 11 -20.68 19.20 12.98
CA GLU A 11 -20.64 18.91 11.53
C GLU A 11 -20.08 17.51 11.24
N LEU A 12 -19.02 17.11 11.96
CA LEU A 12 -18.47 15.75 11.85
C LEU A 12 -19.40 14.71 12.47
N LEU A 13 -20.02 15.01 13.62
CA LEU A 13 -20.98 14.11 14.24
C LEU A 13 -22.18 13.85 13.33
N GLN A 14 -22.69 14.87 12.65
CA GLN A 14 -23.76 14.72 11.67
C GLN A 14 -23.30 13.82 10.49
N ALA A 15 -22.10 14.03 9.97
CA ALA A 15 -21.56 13.20 8.89
C ALA A 15 -21.37 11.73 9.30
N VAL A 16 -20.98 11.48 10.55
CA VAL A 16 -20.81 10.15 11.15
C VAL A 16 -22.16 9.44 11.27
N GLU A 17 -23.18 10.13 11.80
CA GLU A 17 -24.54 9.60 11.95
C GLU A 17 -25.15 9.24 10.59
N GLU A 18 -25.09 10.15 9.61
CA GLU A 18 -25.57 9.90 8.25
C GLU A 18 -24.78 8.80 7.52
N SER A 19 -23.57 8.51 8.00
CA SER A 19 -22.76 7.37 7.55
C SER A 19 -23.20 6.04 8.14
N GLY A 20 -24.19 6.06 9.09
CA GLY A 20 -24.69 4.88 9.76
C GLY A 20 -23.79 4.38 10.90
N TYR A 21 -22.89 5.20 11.41
CA TYR A 21 -22.05 4.85 12.57
C TYR A 21 -22.73 5.31 13.87
N THR A 22 -23.09 4.36 14.69
CA THR A 22 -23.75 4.63 15.98
C THR A 22 -22.79 4.56 17.17
N THR A 23 -21.85 3.65 17.12
CA THR A 23 -20.91 3.38 18.21
C THR A 23 -19.47 3.35 17.70
N PRO A 24 -18.56 4.11 18.31
CA PRO A 24 -17.15 4.07 17.92
C PRO A 24 -16.51 2.73 18.28
N THR A 25 -15.67 2.23 17.38
CA THR A 25 -14.89 1.01 17.62
C THR A 25 -13.78 1.25 18.65
N PRO A 26 -13.20 0.20 19.27
CA PRO A 26 -12.15 0.37 20.27
C PRO A 26 -10.94 1.19 19.80
N ILE A 27 -10.51 1.04 18.52
CA ILE A 27 -9.42 1.85 17.97
C ILE A 27 -9.84 3.32 17.83
N GLN A 28 -11.08 3.60 17.43
CA GLN A 28 -11.61 4.97 17.32
C GLN A 28 -11.73 5.64 18.68
N GLN A 29 -12.24 4.94 19.68
CA GLN A 29 -12.38 5.46 21.05
C GLN A 29 -11.03 5.88 21.63
N GLN A 30 -9.98 5.14 21.37
CA GLN A 30 -8.66 5.40 21.93
C GLN A 30 -7.84 6.38 21.08
N ALA A 31 -7.93 6.31 19.74
CA ALA A 31 -7.08 7.10 18.86
C ALA A 31 -7.61 8.52 18.63
N ILE A 32 -8.92 8.71 18.41
CA ILE A 32 -9.47 10.01 18.05
C ILE A 32 -9.11 11.11 19.07
N PRO A 33 -9.31 10.92 20.38
CA PRO A 33 -8.94 11.96 21.37
C PRO A 33 -7.45 12.26 21.39
N VAL A 34 -6.59 11.22 21.23
CA VAL A 34 -5.13 11.37 21.24
C VAL A 34 -4.64 12.13 20.01
N VAL A 35 -5.23 11.87 18.84
CA VAL A 35 -4.93 12.60 17.60
C VAL A 35 -5.35 14.06 17.71
N LEU A 36 -6.52 14.36 18.28
CA LEU A 36 -6.98 15.74 18.54
C LEU A 36 -6.05 16.50 19.49
N MET A 37 -5.39 15.81 20.43
CA MET A 37 -4.36 16.41 21.31
C MET A 37 -3.03 16.70 20.59
N GLY A 38 -2.92 16.44 19.29
CA GLY A 38 -1.70 16.66 18.51
C GLY A 38 -0.57 15.65 18.80
N ARG A 39 -0.85 14.52 19.47
CA ARG A 39 0.16 13.50 19.78
C ARG A 39 0.34 12.53 18.64
N ASP A 40 1.56 12.01 18.51
CA ASP A 40 1.84 10.87 17.62
C ASP A 40 1.15 9.60 18.12
N VAL A 41 0.71 8.77 17.18
CA VAL A 41 -0.01 7.52 17.46
C VAL A 41 0.68 6.36 16.73
N LEU A 42 0.95 5.29 17.47
CA LEU A 42 1.25 3.97 16.93
C LEU A 42 0.02 3.08 17.13
N GLY A 43 -0.76 2.90 16.08
CA GLY A 43 -2.01 2.13 16.11
C GLY A 43 -1.82 0.73 15.54
N CYS A 44 -1.97 -0.30 16.37
CA CYS A 44 -2.01 -1.69 15.93
C CYS A 44 -3.43 -2.22 15.97
N ALA A 45 -4.01 -2.45 14.78
CA ALA A 45 -5.35 -2.98 14.65
C ALA A 45 -5.55 -3.63 13.27
N GLN A 46 -6.34 -4.68 13.17
CA GLN A 46 -6.61 -5.37 11.92
C GLN A 46 -7.42 -4.52 10.93
N THR A 47 -7.43 -4.92 9.66
CA THR A 47 -8.27 -4.31 8.63
C THR A 47 -9.75 -4.53 8.96
N GLY A 48 -10.59 -3.49 8.79
CA GLY A 48 -12.01 -3.56 9.11
C GLY A 48 -12.37 -3.19 10.55
N THR A 49 -11.42 -2.85 11.41
CA THR A 49 -11.65 -2.38 12.78
C THR A 49 -12.00 -0.89 12.89
N GLY A 50 -12.02 -0.16 11.75
CA GLY A 50 -12.32 1.27 11.73
C GLY A 50 -11.11 2.19 11.79
N LYS A 51 -9.88 1.70 11.49
CA LYS A 51 -8.65 2.51 11.44
C LYS A 51 -8.78 3.77 10.61
N THR A 52 -9.35 3.67 9.40
CA THR A 52 -9.49 4.82 8.50
C THR A 52 -10.25 5.97 9.15
N ALA A 53 -11.37 5.70 9.81
CA ALA A 53 -12.11 6.73 10.52
C ALA A 53 -11.35 7.26 11.75
N SER A 54 -10.53 6.43 12.42
CA SER A 54 -9.78 6.83 13.61
C SER A 54 -8.72 7.91 13.34
N PHE A 55 -8.23 8.02 12.09
CA PHE A 55 -7.34 9.12 11.70
C PHE A 55 -8.02 10.17 10.83
N THR A 56 -8.96 9.78 9.96
CA THR A 56 -9.61 10.73 9.04
C THR A 56 -10.49 11.74 9.78
N LEU A 57 -11.32 11.29 10.74
CA LEU A 57 -12.20 12.16 11.51
C LEU A 57 -11.43 13.28 12.27
N PRO A 58 -10.45 12.95 13.14
CA PRO A 58 -9.72 13.99 13.85
C PRO A 58 -8.85 14.84 12.92
N MET A 59 -8.36 14.29 11.80
CA MET A 59 -7.61 15.06 10.83
C MET A 59 -8.47 16.12 10.13
N ILE A 60 -9.73 15.81 9.78
CA ILE A 60 -10.69 16.80 9.25
C ILE A 60 -10.89 17.93 10.26
N GLU A 61 -11.07 17.61 11.53
CA GLU A 61 -11.21 18.58 12.60
C GLU A 61 -10.01 19.53 12.71
N ILE A 62 -8.79 18.95 12.75
CA ILE A 62 -7.53 19.72 12.83
C ILE A 62 -7.36 20.64 11.61
N LEU A 63 -7.76 20.18 10.43
CA LEU A 63 -7.60 20.90 9.17
C LEU A 63 -8.76 21.86 8.87
N ALA A 64 -9.88 21.81 9.60
CA ALA A 64 -11.04 22.67 9.39
C ALA A 64 -10.66 24.15 9.46
N ALA A 65 -9.70 24.52 10.32
CA ALA A 65 -9.12 25.85 10.38
C ALA A 65 -8.01 26.03 9.33
N GLY A 66 -8.06 27.17 8.61
CA GLY A 66 -7.02 27.54 7.63
C GLY A 66 -7.25 27.03 6.21
N ARG A 67 -6.28 27.29 5.34
CA ARG A 67 -6.30 26.91 3.92
C ARG A 67 -4.93 26.46 3.44
N ALA A 68 -4.91 25.54 2.49
CA ALA A 68 -3.69 25.13 1.80
C ALA A 68 -3.17 26.23 0.88
N LYS A 69 -1.84 26.23 0.67
CA LYS A 69 -1.18 27.01 -0.37
C LYS A 69 -1.05 26.16 -1.63
N ALA A 70 -0.93 26.81 -2.79
CA ALA A 70 -0.73 26.11 -4.06
C ALA A 70 0.47 25.14 -3.97
N ARG A 71 0.27 23.90 -4.36
CA ARG A 71 1.26 22.80 -4.36
C ARG A 71 1.85 22.45 -2.98
N MET A 72 1.30 22.97 -1.89
CA MET A 72 1.77 22.72 -0.53
C MET A 72 0.63 22.14 0.34
N PRO A 73 0.45 20.80 0.34
CA PRO A 73 -0.55 20.15 1.17
C PRO A 73 -0.22 20.33 2.65
N ARG A 74 -1.27 20.44 3.48
CA ARG A 74 -1.15 20.54 4.94
C ARG A 74 -1.08 19.19 5.63
N SER A 75 -1.53 18.14 4.96
CA SER A 75 -1.45 16.76 5.44
C SER A 75 -1.14 15.79 4.32
N LEU A 76 -0.52 14.66 4.67
CA LEU A 76 -0.15 13.58 3.77
C LEU A 76 -0.62 12.25 4.36
N ILE A 77 -1.34 11.46 3.56
CA ILE A 77 -1.69 10.07 3.86
C ILE A 77 -1.00 9.16 2.85
N LEU A 78 -0.15 8.27 3.33
CA LEU A 78 0.49 7.24 2.54
C LEU A 78 -0.29 5.93 2.66
N ALA A 79 -0.62 5.35 1.52
CA ALA A 79 -1.28 4.05 1.42
C ALA A 79 -0.51 3.13 0.47
N PRO A 80 -0.40 1.81 0.75
CA PRO A 80 0.39 0.87 -0.05
C PRO A 80 -0.18 0.63 -1.44
N THR A 81 -1.50 0.71 -1.60
CA THR A 81 -2.18 0.39 -2.86
C THR A 81 -3.07 1.54 -3.33
N ARG A 82 -3.32 1.58 -4.67
CA ARG A 82 -4.18 2.58 -5.30
C ARG A 82 -5.62 2.49 -4.79
N GLU A 83 -6.09 1.27 -4.56
CA GLU A 83 -7.44 0.98 -4.09
C GLU A 83 -7.66 1.47 -2.67
N LEU A 84 -6.68 1.23 -1.78
CA LEU A 84 -6.76 1.75 -0.40
C LEU A 84 -6.69 3.28 -0.40
N ALA A 85 -5.80 3.88 -1.18
CA ALA A 85 -5.74 5.35 -1.32
C ALA A 85 -7.07 5.93 -1.81
N ALA A 86 -7.72 5.29 -2.81
CA ALA A 86 -9.03 5.71 -3.30
C ALA A 86 -10.11 5.57 -2.22
N GLN A 87 -10.13 4.49 -1.44
CA GLN A 87 -11.08 4.30 -0.32
C GLN A 87 -10.90 5.32 0.79
N VAL A 88 -9.64 5.67 1.12
CA VAL A 88 -9.36 6.76 2.07
C VAL A 88 -9.91 8.07 1.53
N ALA A 89 -9.76 8.33 0.22
CA ALA A 89 -10.30 9.53 -0.42
C ALA A 89 -11.83 9.57 -0.41
N GLU A 90 -12.50 8.46 -0.67
CA GLU A 90 -13.96 8.32 -0.58
C GLU A 90 -14.47 8.56 0.85
N ASN A 91 -13.78 7.97 1.84
CA ASN A 91 -14.11 8.18 3.25
C ASN A 91 -13.89 9.62 3.68
N PHE A 92 -12.85 10.28 3.17
CA PHE A 92 -12.61 11.70 3.44
C PHE A 92 -13.76 12.57 2.92
N ASP A 93 -14.27 12.31 1.70
CA ASP A 93 -15.44 13.03 1.17
C ASP A 93 -16.68 12.78 2.02
N LYS A 94 -16.88 11.54 2.42
CA LYS A 94 -18.04 11.11 3.20
C LYS A 94 -18.09 11.82 4.56
N TYR A 95 -16.96 11.86 5.27
CA TYR A 95 -16.88 12.46 6.60
C TYR A 95 -16.74 13.98 6.54
N GLY A 96 -16.01 14.48 5.55
CA GLY A 96 -15.73 15.91 5.40
C GLY A 96 -16.79 16.71 4.65
N LYS A 97 -17.96 16.13 4.33
CA LYS A 97 -18.97 16.75 3.45
C LYS A 97 -19.50 18.11 3.92
N TYR A 98 -19.43 18.39 5.21
CA TYR A 98 -19.82 19.67 5.80
C TYR A 98 -18.64 20.63 5.98
N HIS A 99 -17.43 20.21 5.61
CA HIS A 99 -16.20 21.00 5.71
C HIS A 99 -15.72 21.44 4.33
N LYS A 100 -15.15 22.65 4.26
CA LYS A 100 -14.58 23.19 3.02
C LYS A 100 -13.11 22.79 2.87
N LEU A 101 -12.84 21.50 2.88
CA LEU A 101 -11.50 20.94 2.71
C LEU A 101 -11.33 20.37 1.31
N SER A 102 -10.16 20.62 0.72
CA SER A 102 -9.78 20.10 -0.58
C SER A 102 -8.81 18.93 -0.45
N LYS A 103 -8.95 17.93 -1.33
CA LYS A 103 -8.07 16.78 -1.36
C LYS A 103 -7.51 16.52 -2.76
N ALA A 104 -6.36 15.85 -2.81
CA ALA A 104 -5.84 15.23 -4.03
C ALA A 104 -5.53 13.75 -3.80
N LEU A 105 -5.90 12.93 -4.77
CA LEU A 105 -5.53 11.52 -4.85
C LEU A 105 -4.41 11.37 -5.88
N ILE A 106 -3.21 10.99 -5.41
CA ILE A 106 -1.99 10.89 -6.21
C ILE A 106 -1.53 9.44 -6.29
N ILE A 107 -2.03 8.76 -7.33
CA ILE A 107 -1.81 7.32 -7.55
C ILE A 107 -1.30 7.03 -8.96
N GLY A 108 -0.56 5.93 -9.09
CA GLY A 108 -0.10 5.47 -10.41
C GLY A 108 -1.25 4.97 -11.30
N GLY A 109 -1.05 5.02 -12.62
CA GLY A 109 -2.03 4.52 -13.59
C GLY A 109 -3.14 5.48 -13.96
N GLU A 110 -3.14 6.69 -13.40
CA GLU A 110 -4.00 7.80 -13.78
C GLU A 110 -3.21 8.92 -14.48
N SER A 111 -3.93 9.86 -15.12
CA SER A 111 -3.35 10.98 -15.85
C SER A 111 -2.49 11.85 -14.94
N MET A 112 -1.23 12.07 -15.33
CA MET A 112 -0.30 12.94 -14.63
C MET A 112 -0.76 14.40 -14.68
N SER A 113 -1.23 14.86 -15.83
CA SER A 113 -1.67 16.24 -16.06
C SER A 113 -2.83 16.63 -15.16
N ASP A 114 -3.80 15.73 -14.97
CA ASP A 114 -4.98 16.00 -14.15
C ASP A 114 -4.60 16.08 -12.67
N GLN A 115 -3.71 15.19 -12.22
CA GLN A 115 -3.20 15.22 -10.86
C GLN A 115 -2.40 16.51 -10.60
N VAL A 116 -1.57 16.97 -11.55
CA VAL A 116 -0.84 18.25 -11.45
C VAL A 116 -1.80 19.42 -11.38
N ALA A 117 -2.84 19.45 -12.23
CA ALA A 117 -3.82 20.53 -12.23
C ALA A 117 -4.57 20.66 -10.88
N ILE A 118 -4.80 19.54 -10.18
CA ILE A 118 -5.39 19.54 -8.84
C ILE A 118 -4.39 20.13 -7.83
N LEU A 119 -3.12 19.72 -7.89
CA LEU A 119 -2.08 20.20 -6.97
C LEU A 119 -1.81 21.72 -7.14
N ASP A 120 -1.86 22.24 -8.35
CA ASP A 120 -1.64 23.66 -8.64
C ASP A 120 -2.71 24.56 -8.01
N ARG A 121 -3.93 24.05 -7.77
CA ARG A 121 -5.00 24.77 -7.05
C ARG A 121 -4.75 24.86 -5.54
N GLY A 122 -3.88 23.97 -5.02
CA GLY A 122 -3.68 23.76 -3.60
C GLY A 122 -4.70 22.81 -3.00
N VAL A 123 -4.21 21.90 -2.15
CA VAL A 123 -5.05 20.90 -1.47
C VAL A 123 -4.67 20.83 0.01
N ASP A 124 -5.66 20.59 0.85
CA ASP A 124 -5.48 20.44 2.29
C ASP A 124 -4.94 19.06 2.62
N VAL A 125 -5.46 18.03 1.94
CA VAL A 125 -5.13 16.63 2.15
C VAL A 125 -4.59 16.02 0.88
N LEU A 126 -3.40 15.43 0.99
CA LEU A 126 -2.78 14.65 -0.05
C LEU A 126 -2.85 13.17 0.32
N ILE A 127 -3.50 12.36 -0.52
CA ILE A 127 -3.58 10.92 -0.36
C ILE A 127 -2.79 10.30 -1.49
N ALA A 128 -1.77 9.51 -1.18
CA ALA A 128 -0.83 9.06 -2.20
C ALA A 128 -0.33 7.63 -2.00
N THR A 129 0.08 7.01 -3.11
CA THR A 129 0.97 5.85 -3.08
C THR A 129 2.43 6.30 -3.17
N PRO A 130 3.38 5.68 -2.44
CA PRO A 130 4.76 6.17 -2.31
C PRO A 130 5.45 6.49 -3.64
N GLY A 131 5.50 5.57 -4.58
CA GLY A 131 6.21 5.75 -5.84
C GLY A 131 5.66 6.90 -6.71
N ARG A 132 4.31 7.12 -6.75
CA ARG A 132 3.73 8.24 -7.52
C ARG A 132 3.98 9.59 -6.82
N LEU A 133 3.99 9.61 -5.51
CA LEU A 133 4.32 10.82 -4.77
C LEU A 133 5.76 11.27 -5.06
N LEU A 134 6.72 10.34 -5.02
CA LEU A 134 8.11 10.62 -5.35
C LEU A 134 8.29 11.08 -6.81
N ASP A 135 7.60 10.45 -7.77
CA ASP A 135 7.61 10.90 -9.17
C ASP A 135 7.11 12.35 -9.32
N MET A 136 6.06 12.74 -8.60
CA MET A 136 5.56 14.12 -8.56
C MET A 136 6.55 15.08 -7.90
N PHE A 137 7.18 14.66 -6.81
CA PHE A 137 8.17 15.46 -6.10
C PHE A 137 9.43 15.69 -6.96
N ASP A 138 9.98 14.63 -7.56
CA ASP A 138 11.18 14.69 -8.40
C ASP A 138 10.97 15.56 -9.65
N ARG A 139 9.74 15.64 -10.15
CA ARG A 139 9.34 16.55 -11.23
C ARG A 139 9.05 17.99 -10.76
N GLY A 140 9.23 18.30 -9.49
CA GLY A 140 8.96 19.62 -8.91
C GLY A 140 7.47 20.05 -8.96
N ARG A 141 6.54 19.10 -8.98
CA ARG A 141 5.10 19.37 -9.05
C ARG A 141 4.45 19.56 -7.69
N ILE A 142 5.13 19.17 -6.61
CA ILE A 142 4.64 19.26 -5.25
C ILE A 142 5.76 19.69 -4.31
N LEU A 143 5.39 20.44 -3.27
CA LEU A 143 6.26 20.85 -2.17
C LEU A 143 5.67 20.28 -0.87
N LEU A 144 6.51 19.60 -0.08
CA LEU A 144 6.05 18.91 1.13
C LEU A 144 6.33 19.68 2.43
N ASN A 145 6.85 20.92 2.33
CA ASN A 145 7.34 21.70 3.45
C ASN A 145 6.25 22.23 4.41
N ASP A 146 4.95 22.17 4.03
CA ASP A 146 3.83 22.63 4.87
C ASP A 146 3.02 21.45 5.46
N VAL A 147 3.50 20.22 5.32
CA VAL A 147 2.84 19.05 5.89
C VAL A 147 2.97 19.04 7.40
N LYS A 148 1.84 19.17 8.09
CA LYS A 148 1.72 19.19 9.57
C LYS A 148 1.28 17.85 10.13
N VAL A 149 0.55 17.05 9.35
CA VAL A 149 0.06 15.72 9.73
C VAL A 149 0.47 14.71 8.68
N LEU A 150 1.19 13.67 9.10
CA LEU A 150 1.54 12.51 8.29
C LEU A 150 0.76 11.31 8.80
N VAL A 151 0.10 10.59 7.90
CA VAL A 151 -0.49 9.28 8.18
C VAL A 151 0.22 8.24 7.32
N ILE A 152 0.66 7.16 7.94
CA ILE A 152 1.18 5.96 7.28
C ILE A 152 0.19 4.84 7.60
N ASP A 153 -0.61 4.43 6.62
CA ASP A 153 -1.60 3.38 6.80
C ASP A 153 -1.12 2.05 6.17
N GLU A 154 -1.37 0.95 6.85
CA GLU A 154 -0.92 -0.40 6.49
C GLU A 154 0.60 -0.48 6.26
N ALA A 155 1.38 -0.03 7.27
CA ALA A 155 2.84 0.01 7.20
C ALA A 155 3.49 -1.37 7.01
N ASP A 156 2.96 -2.42 7.65
CA ASP A 156 3.36 -3.81 7.45
C ASP A 156 3.26 -4.22 5.98
N ARG A 157 2.22 -3.79 5.32
CA ARG A 157 2.06 -4.04 3.90
C ARG A 157 3.03 -3.26 3.02
N MET A 158 3.37 -2.01 3.39
CA MET A 158 4.40 -1.26 2.67
C MET A 158 5.77 -1.95 2.80
N LEU A 159 6.02 -2.60 3.94
CA LEU A 159 7.20 -3.44 4.16
C LEU A 159 7.19 -4.65 3.21
N ASP A 160 6.10 -5.44 3.21
CA ASP A 160 5.94 -6.62 2.34
C ASP A 160 6.11 -6.31 0.84
N MET A 161 5.68 -5.12 0.44
CA MET A 161 5.77 -4.65 -0.95
C MET A 161 7.11 -3.99 -1.30
N GLY A 162 8.04 -3.89 -0.34
CA GLY A 162 9.35 -3.28 -0.54
C GLY A 162 9.33 -1.76 -0.69
N PHE A 163 8.27 -1.07 -0.21
CA PHE A 163 8.13 0.38 -0.29
C PHE A 163 8.82 1.15 0.85
N ILE A 164 9.42 0.44 1.81
CA ILE A 164 10.04 1.12 2.96
C ILE A 164 11.12 2.13 2.56
N PRO A 165 12.01 1.86 1.59
CA PRO A 165 12.97 2.88 1.14
C PRO A 165 12.30 4.15 0.59
N ASP A 166 11.19 3.98 -0.15
CA ASP A 166 10.41 5.11 -0.67
C ASP A 166 9.74 5.89 0.46
N VAL A 167 9.17 5.20 1.46
CA VAL A 167 8.54 5.82 2.64
C VAL A 167 9.58 6.59 3.45
N GLN A 168 10.75 6.01 3.73
CA GLN A 168 11.85 6.69 4.43
C GLN A 168 12.30 7.95 3.69
N ARG A 169 12.45 7.86 2.36
CA ARG A 169 12.76 9.02 1.53
C ARG A 169 11.69 10.10 1.65
N ILE A 170 10.41 9.75 1.55
CA ILE A 170 9.30 10.70 1.71
C ILE A 170 9.36 11.37 3.08
N VAL A 171 9.50 10.57 4.16
CA VAL A 171 9.57 11.08 5.54
C VAL A 171 10.73 12.07 5.71
N SER A 172 11.87 11.82 5.06
CA SER A 172 13.04 12.72 5.07
C SER A 172 12.80 14.08 4.39
N LEU A 173 11.81 14.16 3.47
CA LEU A 173 11.42 15.37 2.75
C LEU A 173 10.39 16.22 3.50
N LEU A 174 9.82 15.70 4.61
CA LEU A 174 8.82 16.37 5.41
C LEU A 174 9.45 17.24 6.50
N PRO A 175 8.70 18.25 7.03
CA PRO A 175 9.12 18.99 8.21
C PRO A 175 9.40 18.04 9.39
N LYS A 176 10.44 18.35 10.18
CA LYS A 176 10.76 17.59 11.39
C LYS A 176 9.66 17.72 12.45
N ILE A 177 9.09 18.92 12.57
CA ILE A 177 7.97 19.17 13.50
C ILE A 177 6.68 18.90 12.74
N ARG A 178 6.09 17.77 13.02
CA ARG A 178 4.80 17.31 12.48
C ARG A 178 4.18 16.31 13.45
N GLN A 179 2.89 16.10 13.35
CA GLN A 179 2.22 14.95 13.96
C GLN A 179 2.31 13.76 13.01
N THR A 180 2.68 12.59 13.52
CA THR A 180 2.75 11.36 12.74
C THR A 180 1.82 10.29 13.31
N LEU A 181 0.95 9.75 12.45
CA LEU A 181 0.01 8.69 12.77
C LEU A 181 0.42 7.44 11.98
N PHE A 182 0.85 6.42 12.68
CA PHE A 182 1.38 5.20 12.09
C PHE A 182 0.46 4.03 12.41
N PHE A 183 -0.14 3.43 11.38
CA PHE A 183 -1.07 2.32 11.52
C PHE A 183 -0.55 1.06 10.84
N SER A 184 -0.66 -0.06 11.54
CA SER A 184 -0.27 -1.39 11.05
C SER A 184 -1.25 -2.45 11.57
N ALA A 185 -1.35 -3.59 10.91
CA ALA A 185 -2.08 -4.75 11.45
C ALA A 185 -1.18 -5.61 12.34
N THR A 186 0.14 -5.52 12.16
CA THR A 186 1.15 -6.26 12.93
C THR A 186 2.23 -5.32 13.47
N LEU A 187 2.84 -5.68 14.60
CA LEU A 187 3.97 -4.96 15.21
C LEU A 187 5.22 -5.87 15.31
N GLY A 188 5.61 -6.46 14.19
CA GLY A 188 6.88 -7.18 14.09
C GLY A 188 8.10 -6.28 14.38
N PRO A 189 9.29 -6.86 14.61
CA PRO A 189 10.50 -6.09 14.95
C PRO A 189 10.86 -5.01 13.94
N GLU A 190 10.65 -5.28 12.66
CA GLU A 190 10.93 -4.32 11.57
C GLU A 190 9.96 -3.14 11.58
N ILE A 191 8.66 -3.41 11.80
CA ILE A 191 7.63 -2.36 11.90
C ILE A 191 7.87 -1.50 13.15
N ARG A 192 8.25 -2.11 14.26
CA ARG A 192 8.57 -1.39 15.50
C ARG A 192 9.78 -0.47 15.30
N ARG A 193 10.82 -0.94 14.63
CA ARG A 193 11.98 -0.12 14.27
C ARG A 193 11.60 1.10 13.40
N LEU A 194 10.72 0.92 12.43
CA LEU A 194 10.23 2.02 11.59
C LEU A 194 9.39 3.01 12.40
N ALA A 195 8.55 2.51 13.30
CA ALA A 195 7.78 3.37 14.20
C ALA A 195 8.69 4.21 15.09
N ASP A 196 9.74 3.63 15.65
CA ASP A 196 10.73 4.34 16.48
C ASP A 196 11.51 5.40 15.68
N GLU A 197 11.74 5.16 14.37
CA GLU A 197 12.40 6.11 13.47
C GLU A 197 11.49 7.31 13.12
N PHE A 198 10.18 7.10 12.96
CA PHE A 198 9.27 8.09 12.40
C PHE A 198 8.46 8.86 13.43
N LEU A 199 8.27 8.32 14.63
CA LEU A 199 7.38 8.83 15.66
C LEU A 199 8.15 9.49 16.80
N MET A 200 7.52 10.52 17.38
CA MET A 200 8.05 11.23 18.56
C MET A 200 7.16 10.96 19.78
N ASN A 201 7.63 10.15 20.73
CA ASN A 201 6.90 9.80 21.96
C ASN A 201 5.44 9.42 21.69
N PRO A 202 5.17 8.42 20.84
CA PRO A 202 3.83 8.08 20.41
C PRO A 202 2.99 7.51 21.53
N LYS A 203 1.67 7.68 21.44
CA LYS A 203 0.72 6.84 22.17
C LYS A 203 0.57 5.53 21.42
N GLU A 204 1.02 4.44 22.01
CA GLU A 204 0.77 3.10 21.50
C GLU A 204 -0.67 2.69 21.84
N ILE A 205 -1.40 2.22 20.83
CA ILE A 205 -2.77 1.74 20.93
C ILE A 205 -2.83 0.40 20.21
N THR A 206 -2.91 -0.67 20.98
CA THR A 206 -3.06 -2.03 20.44
C THR A 206 -4.48 -2.49 20.70
N VAL A 207 -5.23 -2.67 19.63
CA VAL A 207 -6.53 -3.34 19.67
C VAL A 207 -6.27 -4.77 19.25
N SER A 208 -6.20 -5.67 20.23
CA SER A 208 -6.13 -7.10 19.96
C SER A 208 -7.32 -7.44 19.06
N ALA A 209 -7.07 -8.12 17.95
CA ALA A 209 -8.15 -8.84 17.32
C ALA A 209 -8.76 -9.67 18.45
N GLN A 210 -10.06 -9.49 18.67
CA GLN A 210 -10.77 -10.57 19.37
C GLN A 210 -10.30 -11.83 18.65
N SER A 211 -9.62 -12.68 19.40
CA SER A 211 -8.89 -13.86 18.99
C SER A 211 -9.76 -14.81 18.18
N SER A 212 -10.12 -14.47 16.95
CA SER A 212 -11.08 -15.31 16.27
C SER A 212 -11.35 -15.10 14.79
N THR A 213 -10.51 -14.47 13.99
CA THR A 213 -10.69 -14.68 12.54
C THR A 213 -10.52 -16.15 12.18
N ALA A 214 -9.70 -16.88 12.92
CA ALA A 214 -9.59 -18.33 12.77
C ALA A 214 -10.79 -19.10 13.37
N VAL A 215 -11.47 -18.54 14.38
CA VAL A 215 -12.60 -19.20 15.06
C VAL A 215 -13.92 -19.04 14.29
N THR A 216 -14.10 -17.96 13.54
CA THR A 216 -15.32 -17.71 12.76
C THR A 216 -15.23 -18.20 11.31
N VAL A 217 -14.07 -18.70 10.87
CA VAL A 217 -13.85 -19.19 9.50
C VAL A 217 -13.64 -20.69 9.53
N GLU A 218 -14.57 -21.42 8.93
CA GLU A 218 -14.38 -22.85 8.65
C GLU A 218 -13.35 -23.01 7.53
N GLN A 219 -12.28 -23.75 7.80
CA GLN A 219 -11.15 -23.91 6.89
C GLN A 219 -11.08 -25.32 6.35
N PHE A 220 -10.77 -25.47 5.05
CA PHE A 220 -10.67 -26.76 4.37
C PHE A 220 -9.46 -26.80 3.46
N LEU A 221 -8.84 -27.98 3.33
CA LEU A 221 -7.71 -28.24 2.46
C LEU A 221 -7.97 -29.42 1.54
N ALA A 222 -7.99 -29.18 0.23
CA ALA A 222 -7.99 -30.20 -0.80
C ALA A 222 -6.58 -30.33 -1.40
N VAL A 223 -6.01 -31.53 -1.41
CA VAL A 223 -4.71 -31.83 -2.05
C VAL A 223 -4.98 -32.63 -3.31
N VAL A 224 -4.62 -32.04 -4.47
CA VAL A 224 -4.95 -32.59 -5.78
C VAL A 224 -3.78 -32.36 -6.75
N ASP A 225 -3.77 -33.06 -7.88
CA ASP A 225 -2.79 -32.78 -8.93
C ASP A 225 -2.95 -31.34 -9.47
N HIS A 226 -1.85 -30.74 -9.90
CA HIS A 226 -1.84 -29.39 -10.46
C HIS A 226 -2.81 -29.24 -11.66
N ILE A 227 -3.00 -30.30 -12.43
CA ILE A 227 -3.90 -30.30 -13.58
C ILE A 227 -5.36 -30.22 -13.12
N ASP A 228 -5.71 -30.85 -12.00
CA ASP A 228 -7.08 -30.98 -11.47
C ASP A 228 -7.53 -29.77 -10.64
N LYS A 229 -6.62 -28.87 -10.24
CA LYS A 229 -6.95 -27.69 -9.40
C LYS A 229 -8.14 -26.88 -9.93
N ARG A 230 -8.22 -26.65 -11.26
CA ARG A 230 -9.31 -25.87 -11.86
C ARG A 230 -10.65 -26.60 -11.83
N GLU A 231 -10.63 -27.91 -11.99
CA GLU A 231 -11.85 -28.74 -11.90
C GLU A 231 -12.32 -28.82 -10.46
N THR A 232 -11.41 -29.07 -9.54
CA THR A 232 -11.64 -29.05 -8.10
C THR A 232 -12.31 -27.74 -7.66
N LEU A 233 -11.76 -26.59 -8.05
CA LEU A 233 -12.34 -25.29 -7.74
C LEU A 233 -13.78 -25.16 -8.27
N ARG A 234 -14.01 -25.51 -9.55
CA ARG A 234 -15.35 -25.43 -10.14
C ARG A 234 -16.34 -26.36 -9.44
N HIS A 235 -15.90 -27.55 -9.02
CA HIS A 235 -16.72 -28.49 -8.28
C HIS A 235 -17.12 -27.91 -6.92
N ILE A 236 -16.16 -27.42 -6.14
CA ILE A 236 -16.43 -26.80 -4.83
C ILE A 236 -17.37 -25.59 -4.99
N ILE A 237 -17.14 -24.69 -5.96
CA ILE A 237 -18.03 -23.54 -6.20
C ILE A 237 -19.48 -23.97 -6.50
N ARG A 238 -19.71 -25.13 -7.14
CA ARG A 238 -21.05 -25.60 -7.49
C ARG A 238 -21.79 -26.25 -6.32
N ILE A 239 -21.06 -26.95 -5.45
CA ILE A 239 -21.66 -27.62 -4.29
C ILE A 239 -21.86 -26.65 -3.10
N GLU A 240 -21.06 -25.61 -3.03
CA GLU A 240 -21.16 -24.59 -1.99
C GLU A 240 -22.29 -23.58 -2.30
N ASN A 241 -23.11 -23.29 -1.30
CA ASN A 241 -24.12 -22.24 -1.42
C ASN A 241 -23.49 -20.86 -1.24
N LEU A 242 -22.55 -20.50 -2.13
CA LEU A 242 -21.81 -19.25 -2.01
C LEU A 242 -22.64 -18.04 -2.48
N LYS A 243 -22.60 -16.98 -1.70
CA LYS A 243 -23.17 -15.68 -2.04
C LYS A 243 -22.21 -14.89 -2.93
N ASN A 244 -20.99 -14.77 -2.47
CA ASN A 244 -19.87 -14.15 -3.18
C ASN A 244 -18.55 -14.73 -2.68
N ALA A 245 -17.49 -14.66 -3.49
CA ALA A 245 -16.19 -15.21 -3.11
C ALA A 245 -15.00 -14.47 -3.71
N PHE A 246 -13.91 -14.43 -2.95
CA PHE A 246 -12.57 -14.15 -3.45
C PHE A 246 -11.88 -15.45 -3.88
N ILE A 247 -11.16 -15.40 -5.00
CA ILE A 247 -10.31 -16.51 -5.47
C ILE A 247 -8.89 -15.97 -5.66
N PHE A 248 -7.97 -16.43 -4.83
CA PHE A 248 -6.60 -15.94 -4.78
C PHE A 248 -5.67 -16.79 -5.63
N CYS A 249 -4.90 -16.13 -6.50
CA CYS A 249 -3.79 -16.70 -7.26
C CYS A 249 -2.48 -15.98 -6.93
N ASN A 250 -1.36 -16.72 -6.87
CA ASN A 250 -0.05 -16.14 -6.56
C ASN A 250 0.51 -15.28 -7.71
N ARG A 251 0.09 -15.53 -8.95
CA ARG A 251 0.63 -14.85 -10.14
C ARG A 251 -0.47 -14.21 -10.97
N LYS A 252 -0.21 -13.00 -11.47
CA LYS A 252 -1.11 -12.28 -12.37
C LYS A 252 -1.54 -13.06 -13.61
N ARG A 253 -0.63 -13.85 -14.20
CA ARG A 253 -0.92 -14.72 -15.34
C ARG A 253 -1.94 -15.81 -15.00
N ASP A 254 -1.85 -16.36 -13.80
CA ASP A 254 -2.76 -17.42 -13.35
C ASP A 254 -4.16 -16.86 -13.07
N VAL A 255 -4.24 -15.58 -12.64
CA VAL A 255 -5.52 -14.84 -12.54
C VAL A 255 -6.23 -14.79 -13.89
N ASP A 256 -5.53 -14.37 -14.97
CA ASP A 256 -6.10 -14.31 -16.33
C ASP A 256 -6.56 -15.68 -16.84
N ILE A 257 -5.75 -16.72 -16.62
CA ILE A 257 -6.06 -18.07 -17.07
C ILE A 257 -7.30 -18.60 -16.34
N LEU A 258 -7.34 -18.41 -15.01
CA LEU A 258 -8.45 -18.88 -14.19
C LEU A 258 -9.73 -18.12 -14.50
N PHE A 259 -9.67 -16.79 -14.63
CA PHE A 259 -10.80 -15.96 -15.06
C PHE A 259 -11.41 -16.44 -16.37
N LYS A 260 -10.59 -16.62 -17.42
CA LYS A 260 -11.04 -17.14 -18.72
C LYS A 260 -11.67 -18.51 -18.60
N SER A 261 -11.09 -19.39 -17.77
CA SER A 261 -11.63 -20.72 -17.52
C SER A 261 -13.00 -20.66 -16.85
N LEU A 262 -13.17 -19.89 -15.77
CA LEU A 262 -14.43 -19.75 -15.06
C LEU A 262 -15.51 -19.12 -15.94
N LYS A 263 -15.18 -18.05 -16.67
CA LYS A 263 -16.11 -17.40 -17.60
C LYS A 263 -16.59 -18.34 -18.71
N LYS A 264 -15.69 -19.17 -19.26
CA LYS A 264 -16.04 -20.20 -20.27
C LYS A 264 -17.04 -21.22 -19.71
N HIS A 265 -17.00 -21.50 -18.40
CA HIS A 265 -17.90 -22.45 -17.75
C HIS A 265 -19.17 -21.80 -17.14
N GLY A 266 -19.47 -20.54 -17.53
CA GLY A 266 -20.71 -19.86 -17.18
C GLY A 266 -20.78 -19.27 -15.78
N PHE A 267 -19.63 -19.01 -15.12
CA PHE A 267 -19.60 -18.33 -13.83
C PHE A 267 -19.61 -16.81 -13.97
N ASP A 268 -20.35 -16.12 -13.09
CA ASP A 268 -20.33 -14.65 -12.97
C ASP A 268 -19.05 -14.22 -12.25
N VAL A 269 -18.03 -13.92 -13.03
CA VAL A 269 -16.67 -13.71 -12.55
C VAL A 269 -16.05 -12.45 -13.13
N VAL A 270 -15.33 -11.73 -12.28
CA VAL A 270 -14.42 -10.62 -12.67
C VAL A 270 -13.01 -10.94 -12.19
N GLN A 271 -12.05 -10.24 -12.77
CA GLN A 271 -10.65 -10.40 -12.39
C GLN A 271 -10.04 -9.08 -11.93
N MET A 272 -8.97 -9.17 -11.12
CA MET A 272 -8.22 -8.00 -10.70
C MET A 272 -6.75 -8.32 -10.41
N HIS A 273 -5.84 -7.72 -11.19
CA HIS A 273 -4.38 -7.90 -11.05
C HIS A 273 -3.61 -6.65 -11.48
N GLY A 274 -2.31 -6.61 -11.20
CA GLY A 274 -1.47 -5.43 -11.37
C GLY A 274 -1.35 -4.88 -12.80
N ASP A 275 -1.50 -5.72 -13.85
CA ASP A 275 -1.36 -5.29 -15.26
C ASP A 275 -2.64 -4.65 -15.83
N MET A 276 -3.76 -4.72 -15.11
CA MET A 276 -4.99 -4.05 -15.53
C MET A 276 -4.88 -2.54 -15.39
N THR A 277 -5.52 -1.81 -16.30
CA THR A 277 -5.66 -0.35 -16.18
C THR A 277 -6.51 0.02 -14.97
N GLN A 278 -6.28 1.18 -14.38
CA GLN A 278 -7.01 1.59 -13.18
C GLN A 278 -8.54 1.66 -13.40
N PRO A 279 -9.06 2.19 -14.52
CA PRO A 279 -10.49 2.14 -14.80
C PRO A 279 -11.05 0.71 -14.83
N ALA A 280 -10.36 -0.24 -15.48
CA ALA A 280 -10.80 -1.62 -15.55
C ALA A 280 -10.81 -2.32 -14.17
N ARG A 281 -9.88 -1.96 -13.28
CA ARG A 281 -9.85 -2.45 -11.89
C ARG A 281 -11.03 -1.91 -11.09
N LEU A 282 -11.33 -0.62 -11.20
CA LEU A 282 -12.47 0.01 -10.53
C LEU A 282 -13.80 -0.55 -11.05
N GLU A 283 -13.92 -0.79 -12.36
CA GLU A 283 -15.10 -1.43 -12.95
C GLU A 283 -15.30 -2.85 -12.39
N SER A 284 -14.24 -3.67 -12.37
CA SER A 284 -14.30 -5.02 -11.79
C SER A 284 -14.71 -4.99 -10.32
N LEU A 285 -14.15 -4.07 -9.55
CA LEU A 285 -14.49 -3.89 -8.14
C LEU A 285 -15.94 -3.45 -7.95
N SER A 286 -16.44 -2.53 -8.78
CA SER A 286 -17.82 -2.06 -8.76
C SER A 286 -18.80 -3.21 -9.05
N LYS A 287 -18.56 -4.01 -10.09
CA LYS A 287 -19.37 -5.19 -10.44
C LYS A 287 -19.41 -6.23 -9.32
N PHE A 288 -18.28 -6.42 -8.62
CA PHE A 288 -18.24 -7.33 -7.48
C PHE A 288 -18.99 -6.76 -6.26
N LYS A 289 -18.84 -5.47 -5.96
CA LYS A 289 -19.54 -4.79 -4.86
C LYS A 289 -21.05 -4.72 -5.07
N SER A 290 -21.52 -4.52 -6.31
CA SER A 290 -22.94 -4.50 -6.67
C SER A 290 -23.59 -5.89 -6.70
N GLY A 291 -22.79 -6.97 -6.70
CA GLY A 291 -23.29 -8.35 -6.83
C GLY A 291 -23.56 -8.78 -8.28
N GLU A 292 -23.25 -7.95 -9.28
CA GLU A 292 -23.30 -8.34 -10.70
C GLU A 292 -22.32 -9.48 -10.99
N ALA A 293 -21.15 -9.47 -10.35
CA ALA A 293 -20.20 -10.57 -10.36
C ALA A 293 -20.12 -11.21 -8.98
N ARG A 294 -20.36 -12.51 -8.89
CA ARG A 294 -20.28 -13.25 -7.63
C ARG A 294 -18.87 -13.68 -7.25
N LEU A 295 -17.97 -13.81 -8.24
CA LEU A 295 -16.61 -14.27 -8.05
C LEU A 295 -15.61 -13.19 -8.45
N LEU A 296 -14.60 -12.96 -7.60
CA LEU A 296 -13.46 -12.07 -7.92
C LEU A 296 -12.17 -12.89 -7.88
N VAL A 297 -11.56 -13.12 -9.04
CA VAL A 297 -10.22 -13.73 -9.15
C VAL A 297 -9.18 -12.63 -9.06
N CYS A 298 -8.25 -12.74 -8.13
CA CYS A 298 -7.28 -11.68 -7.87
C CYS A 298 -5.94 -12.19 -7.38
N SER A 299 -4.91 -11.33 -7.47
CA SER A 299 -3.63 -11.53 -6.80
C SER A 299 -3.62 -10.83 -5.44
N ASP A 300 -2.76 -11.28 -4.52
CA ASP A 300 -2.65 -10.72 -3.17
C ASP A 300 -2.45 -9.22 -3.15
N VAL A 301 -1.54 -8.71 -3.99
CA VAL A 301 -1.17 -7.28 -4.04
C VAL A 301 -2.40 -6.39 -4.25
N VAL A 302 -3.35 -6.85 -5.06
CA VAL A 302 -4.51 -6.05 -5.46
C VAL A 302 -5.69 -6.28 -4.51
N ALA A 303 -5.87 -7.50 -4.02
CA ALA A 303 -6.96 -7.84 -3.09
C ALA A 303 -6.75 -7.26 -1.69
N ARG A 304 -5.51 -6.97 -1.35
CA ARG A 304 -5.15 -6.31 -0.11
C ARG A 304 -5.59 -4.83 -0.17
N GLY A 305 -6.05 -4.29 0.96
CA GLY A 305 -6.51 -2.89 1.06
C GLY A 305 -7.89 -2.63 0.47
N ILE A 306 -8.58 -3.62 -0.11
CA ILE A 306 -9.95 -3.44 -0.57
C ILE A 306 -10.90 -3.61 0.61
N ASP A 307 -11.67 -2.57 0.90
CA ASP A 307 -12.80 -2.65 1.83
C ASP A 307 -14.01 -3.20 1.07
N ILE A 308 -14.18 -4.50 1.18
CA ILE A 308 -15.41 -5.19 0.78
C ILE A 308 -16.00 -5.75 2.06
N LYS A 309 -17.31 -5.51 2.25
CA LYS A 309 -18.08 -6.19 3.30
C LYS A 309 -17.77 -7.68 3.24
N ALA A 310 -17.77 -8.35 4.37
CA ALA A 310 -17.41 -9.75 4.47
C ALA A 310 -17.99 -10.58 3.31
N VAL A 311 -17.10 -11.30 2.61
CA VAL A 311 -17.55 -12.27 1.60
C VAL A 311 -17.90 -13.58 2.28
N SER A 312 -18.80 -14.35 1.67
CA SER A 312 -19.18 -15.64 2.24
C SER A 312 -18.06 -16.69 2.17
N HIS A 313 -17.25 -16.63 1.09
CA HIS A 313 -16.23 -17.65 0.83
C HIS A 313 -14.91 -17.04 0.37
N VAL A 314 -13.81 -17.72 0.73
CA VAL A 314 -12.47 -17.45 0.22
C VAL A 314 -11.90 -18.75 -0.37
N PHE A 315 -11.39 -18.67 -1.58
CA PHE A 315 -10.66 -19.76 -2.22
C PHE A 315 -9.19 -19.38 -2.40
N ASN A 316 -8.29 -20.12 -1.79
CA ASN A 316 -6.87 -20.08 -2.10
C ASN A 316 -6.63 -21.08 -3.24
N PHE A 317 -6.78 -20.64 -4.50
CA PHE A 317 -6.47 -21.47 -5.67
C PHE A 317 -5.00 -21.87 -5.69
N ASP A 318 -4.13 -20.95 -5.27
CA ASP A 318 -2.73 -21.23 -4.98
C ASP A 318 -2.47 -21.03 -3.48
N VAL A 319 -1.75 -21.98 -2.87
CA VAL A 319 -1.26 -21.84 -1.51
C VAL A 319 -0.34 -20.61 -1.44
N PRO A 320 -0.54 -19.67 -0.52
CA PRO A 320 0.31 -18.50 -0.40
C PRO A 320 1.75 -18.90 -0.05
N ILE A 321 2.71 -18.13 -0.55
CA ILE A 321 4.14 -18.37 -0.32
C ILE A 321 4.53 -18.01 1.12
N HIS A 322 3.91 -16.94 1.65
CA HIS A 322 4.09 -16.48 3.04
C HIS A 322 2.87 -16.87 3.86
N ALA A 323 3.10 -17.44 5.03
CA ALA A 323 2.01 -17.91 5.89
C ALA A 323 1.09 -16.78 6.38
N GLU A 324 1.64 -15.57 6.56
CA GLU A 324 0.89 -14.38 6.94
C GLU A 324 -0.16 -14.00 5.90
N ASP A 325 0.14 -14.21 4.60
CA ASP A 325 -0.82 -13.96 3.52
C ASP A 325 -2.07 -14.84 3.64
N TYR A 326 -1.92 -16.06 4.16
CA TYR A 326 -3.06 -16.93 4.41
C TYR A 326 -4.07 -16.28 5.35
N VAL A 327 -3.60 -15.75 6.47
CA VAL A 327 -4.47 -15.08 7.46
C VAL A 327 -5.14 -13.84 6.84
N HIS A 328 -4.41 -13.08 6.05
CA HIS A 328 -4.94 -11.90 5.35
C HIS A 328 -5.97 -12.26 4.28
N ARG A 329 -5.81 -13.39 3.58
CA ARG A 329 -6.76 -13.89 2.58
C ARG A 329 -8.04 -14.37 3.24
N ILE A 330 -7.95 -15.29 4.23
CA ILE A 330 -9.12 -15.82 4.90
C ILE A 330 -9.86 -14.76 5.73
N GLY A 331 -9.14 -13.76 6.24
CA GLY A 331 -9.70 -12.59 6.90
C GLY A 331 -10.58 -11.71 6.00
N ARG A 332 -10.82 -12.05 4.73
CA ARG A 332 -11.84 -11.43 3.88
C ARG A 332 -13.24 -12.00 4.14
N THR A 333 -13.36 -13.13 4.81
CA THR A 333 -14.62 -13.74 5.27
C THR A 333 -14.67 -13.77 6.79
N GLY A 334 -15.79 -14.18 7.38
CA GLY A 334 -15.95 -14.32 8.82
C GLY A 334 -15.89 -13.00 9.61
N ARG A 335 -16.34 -11.88 9.03
CA ARG A 335 -16.31 -10.55 9.66
C ARG A 335 -17.68 -10.16 10.23
N ALA A 336 -17.66 -9.25 11.20
CA ALA A 336 -18.86 -8.67 11.81
C ALA A 336 -19.82 -9.72 12.45
N GLY A 337 -19.26 -10.84 12.94
CA GLY A 337 -20.07 -11.91 13.59
C GLY A 337 -20.69 -12.91 12.62
N GLU A 338 -20.47 -12.76 11.30
CA GLU A 338 -20.89 -13.77 10.32
C GLU A 338 -19.86 -14.91 10.24
N THR A 339 -20.35 -16.13 9.97
CA THR A 339 -19.50 -17.29 9.69
C THR A 339 -18.99 -17.23 8.26
N GLY A 340 -17.73 -17.60 8.05
CA GLY A 340 -17.12 -17.66 6.73
C GLY A 340 -16.53 -19.02 6.42
N ARG A 341 -16.31 -19.32 5.14
CA ARG A 341 -15.68 -20.57 4.69
C ARG A 341 -14.46 -20.29 3.83
N ALA A 342 -13.35 -20.98 4.10
CA ALA A 342 -12.09 -20.85 3.37
C ALA A 342 -11.63 -22.20 2.84
N PHE A 343 -11.41 -22.28 1.54
CA PHE A 343 -10.95 -23.48 0.85
C PHE A 343 -9.58 -23.26 0.28
N THR A 344 -8.63 -24.15 0.58
CA THR A 344 -7.28 -24.12 0.05
C THR A 344 -7.05 -25.31 -0.86
N ILE A 345 -6.64 -25.09 -2.09
CA ILE A 345 -6.36 -26.11 -3.08
C ILE A 345 -4.84 -26.22 -3.25
N ALA A 346 -4.26 -27.24 -2.66
CA ALA A 346 -2.84 -27.50 -2.70
C ALA A 346 -2.49 -28.59 -3.73
N SER A 347 -1.29 -28.51 -4.27
CA SER A 347 -0.64 -29.63 -4.94
C SER A 347 0.31 -30.35 -3.96
N PRO A 348 0.73 -31.60 -4.23
CA PRO A 348 1.68 -32.28 -3.37
C PRO A 348 2.93 -31.47 -3.05
N GLU A 349 3.42 -30.68 -4.00
CA GLU A 349 4.62 -29.84 -3.88
C GLU A 349 4.48 -28.67 -2.90
N ASP A 350 3.24 -28.33 -2.49
CA ASP A 350 2.96 -27.20 -1.60
C ASP A 350 3.10 -27.55 -0.10
N GLY A 351 3.52 -28.79 0.23
CA GLY A 351 3.56 -29.32 1.60
C GLY A 351 4.22 -28.40 2.62
N LYS A 352 5.39 -27.82 2.29
CA LYS A 352 6.10 -26.92 3.21
C LYS A 352 5.37 -25.57 3.45
N PHE A 353 4.64 -25.05 2.45
CA PHE A 353 3.86 -23.84 2.62
C PHE A 353 2.64 -24.10 3.49
N VAL A 354 1.98 -25.25 3.29
CA VAL A 354 0.87 -25.69 4.14
C VAL A 354 1.34 -25.88 5.59
N ALA A 355 2.49 -26.54 5.80
CA ALA A 355 3.03 -26.72 7.14
C ALA A 355 3.37 -25.39 7.84
N ALA A 356 3.90 -24.41 7.10
CA ALA A 356 4.15 -23.06 7.65
C ALA A 356 2.85 -22.35 8.03
N ILE A 357 1.77 -22.52 7.25
CA ILE A 357 0.45 -21.98 7.57
C ILE A 357 -0.11 -22.64 8.82
N GLU A 358 -0.09 -23.97 8.90
CA GLU A 358 -0.59 -24.74 10.06
C GLU A 358 0.17 -24.38 11.34
N ALA A 359 1.50 -24.15 11.25
CA ALA A 359 2.31 -23.67 12.36
C ALA A 359 1.92 -22.26 12.81
N LEU A 360 1.62 -21.34 11.87
CA LEU A 360 1.21 -19.97 12.17
C LEU A 360 -0.16 -19.92 12.85
N ILE A 361 -1.14 -20.70 12.35
CA ILE A 361 -2.51 -20.72 12.89
C ILE A 361 -2.65 -21.66 14.09
N ALA A 362 -1.57 -22.37 14.47
CA ALA A 362 -1.48 -23.33 15.57
C ALA A 362 -2.55 -24.45 15.51
N GLN A 363 -3.00 -24.82 14.32
CA GLN A 363 -3.96 -25.91 14.10
C GLN A 363 -3.77 -26.52 12.70
N PRO A 364 -4.03 -27.83 12.54
CA PRO A 364 -4.00 -28.48 11.24
C PRO A 364 -5.20 -28.03 10.38
N LEU A 365 -4.99 -27.92 9.06
CA LEU A 365 -6.08 -27.66 8.13
C LEU A 365 -6.85 -28.94 7.85
N PRO A 366 -8.18 -28.98 8.12
CA PRO A 366 -9.01 -30.15 7.87
C PRO A 366 -8.96 -30.55 6.39
N ARG A 367 -8.65 -31.82 6.13
CA ARG A 367 -8.61 -32.38 4.77
C ARG A 367 -10.04 -32.62 4.26
N MET A 368 -10.26 -32.23 3.01
CA MET A 368 -11.50 -32.54 2.32
C MET A 368 -11.23 -33.38 1.05
N ALA A 369 -12.07 -34.35 0.81
CA ALA A 369 -12.12 -35.08 -0.46
C ALA A 369 -13.09 -34.37 -1.40
N VAL A 370 -12.75 -34.30 -2.69
CA VAL A 370 -13.59 -33.73 -3.74
C VAL A 370 -14.02 -34.84 -4.67
N GLU A 371 -15.33 -34.96 -4.89
CA GLU A 371 -15.89 -36.04 -5.73
C GLU A 371 -15.32 -35.97 -7.14
N GLY A 372 -14.88 -37.12 -7.66
CA GLY A 372 -14.30 -37.25 -8.99
C GLY A 372 -12.83 -36.84 -9.10
N VAL A 373 -12.19 -36.40 -8.01
CA VAL A 373 -10.77 -36.05 -7.98
C VAL A 373 -10.04 -36.92 -6.95
N PRO A 374 -9.03 -37.71 -7.32
CA PRO A 374 -8.30 -38.55 -6.36
C PRO A 374 -7.57 -37.66 -5.35
N PRO A 375 -7.74 -37.90 -4.03
CA PRO A 375 -7.00 -37.18 -2.99
C PRO A 375 -5.52 -37.60 -3.03
N LEU A 376 -4.63 -36.63 -2.86
CA LEU A 376 -3.18 -36.84 -2.79
C LEU A 376 -2.64 -36.40 -1.43
N ASP A 377 -1.45 -36.89 -1.09
CA ASP A 377 -0.75 -36.47 0.10
C ASP A 377 0.24 -35.33 -0.22
N LEU A 378 0.53 -34.51 0.78
CA LEU A 378 1.51 -33.45 0.68
C LEU A 378 2.95 -34.03 0.70
N ASP A 379 3.78 -33.59 -0.22
CA ASP A 379 5.21 -33.91 -0.24
C ASP A 379 5.96 -32.94 0.70
N MET A 380 6.48 -33.49 1.80
CA MET A 380 7.29 -32.78 2.77
C MET A 380 8.80 -32.86 2.47
N SER A 381 9.17 -33.51 1.38
CA SER A 381 10.57 -33.69 1.02
C SER A 381 11.22 -32.34 0.66
N PRO A 382 12.46 -32.06 1.10
CA PRO A 382 13.19 -30.89 0.63
C PRO A 382 13.42 -31.01 -0.87
N ARG A 383 12.94 -30.04 -1.66
CA ARG A 383 13.17 -30.00 -3.11
C ARG A 383 14.65 -30.19 -3.42
N ARG A 384 15.04 -31.34 -3.91
CA ARG A 384 16.31 -31.51 -4.60
C ARG A 384 16.25 -30.61 -5.84
N GLY A 385 17.12 -29.61 -5.89
CA GLY A 385 17.21 -28.70 -7.02
C GLY A 385 17.20 -29.48 -8.33
N ARG A 386 16.32 -29.12 -9.24
CA ARG A 386 16.26 -29.59 -10.62
C ARG A 386 17.52 -29.09 -11.34
N GLY A 387 18.66 -29.77 -11.04
CA GLY A 387 19.90 -29.60 -11.74
C GLY A 387 20.16 -30.87 -12.54
N GLY A 388 20.12 -30.77 -13.86
CA GLY A 388 20.71 -31.76 -14.76
C GLY A 388 19.72 -32.75 -15.36
N ARG A 389 19.26 -32.49 -16.58
CA ARG A 389 18.86 -33.54 -17.53
C ARG A 389 19.93 -34.59 -17.57
N PRO A 390 19.61 -35.90 -17.53
CA PRO A 390 20.56 -36.92 -17.87
C PRO A 390 20.93 -36.74 -19.35
N ALA A 391 22.19 -36.47 -19.61
CA ALA A 391 22.72 -36.56 -20.97
C ALA A 391 22.68 -38.02 -21.39
N ASP A 392 21.94 -38.32 -22.45
CA ASP A 392 22.01 -39.58 -23.20
C ASP A 392 23.47 -39.91 -23.51
N LYS A 393 23.99 -40.94 -22.84
CA LYS A 393 25.26 -41.59 -23.23
C LYS A 393 25.01 -42.37 -24.50
N LYS A 394 25.38 -41.78 -25.63
CA LYS A 394 25.68 -42.56 -26.82
C LYS A 394 26.95 -43.39 -26.55
N ASP A 395 26.73 -44.69 -26.59
CA ASP A 395 27.73 -45.72 -26.63
C ASP A 395 28.57 -45.59 -27.93
N ASP A 396 29.87 -45.36 -27.81
CA ASP A 396 30.81 -45.54 -28.89
C ASP A 396 32.05 -46.23 -28.32
N GLY A 397 32.10 -47.53 -28.58
CA GLY A 397 33.20 -48.40 -28.21
C GLY A 397 34.47 -48.08 -28.96
N ARG A 398 35.59 -47.97 -28.25
CA ARG A 398 36.94 -48.38 -28.74
C ARG A 398 37.95 -48.52 -27.61
N ARG A 399 38.21 -49.80 -27.34
CA ARG A 399 39.48 -50.50 -27.05
C ARG A 399 40.69 -49.72 -26.50
N SER A 400 41.08 -50.23 -25.31
CA SER A 400 42.42 -50.70 -24.92
C SER A 400 43.59 -49.73 -24.81
N ARG A 401 44.11 -49.59 -23.58
CA ARG A 401 45.46 -50.06 -23.18
C ARG A 401 45.76 -49.59 -21.73
N LYS A 402 45.96 -50.62 -20.86
CA LYS A 402 46.80 -50.51 -19.65
C LYS A 402 48.29 -50.57 -20.13
N PRO A 403 49.28 -50.10 -19.32
CA PRO A 403 49.53 -50.62 -17.98
C PRO A 403 50.21 -49.61 -16.99
N ARG A 404 50.05 -49.95 -15.71
CA ARG A 404 51.07 -50.27 -14.70
C ARG A 404 51.87 -49.17 -14.00
N GLY A 405 51.79 -49.22 -12.69
CA GLY A 405 52.81 -49.13 -11.64
C GLY A 405 52.84 -47.75 -10.97
N GLU A 406 52.92 -47.49 -9.71
CA GLU A 406 53.29 -48.26 -8.54
C GLU A 406 53.10 -47.33 -7.35
N GLN A 407 52.59 -47.89 -6.26
CA GLN A 407 52.94 -47.67 -4.87
C GLN A 407 52.71 -46.31 -4.17
N ALA A 408 51.89 -46.41 -3.14
CA ALA A 408 51.85 -45.57 -1.92
C ALA A 408 53.15 -45.73 -1.10
N PRO A 409 53.42 -44.99 -0.01
CA PRO A 409 52.59 -44.99 1.19
C PRO A 409 52.51 -43.65 2.00
N ALA A 410 51.52 -43.66 2.85
CA ALA A 410 51.29 -43.10 4.19
C ALA A 410 52.37 -42.25 4.90
N ALA A 411 51.88 -41.27 5.65
CA ALA A 411 52.02 -41.02 7.11
C ALA A 411 51.67 -39.54 7.38
N GLU A 412 50.65 -39.31 8.14
CA GLU A 412 50.60 -38.95 9.58
C GLU A 412 51.13 -37.56 9.96
N ALA A 413 50.25 -36.84 10.57
CA ALA A 413 50.27 -36.23 11.89
C ALA A 413 50.50 -34.72 12.03
N GLU A 414 49.55 -34.15 12.74
CA GLU A 414 49.59 -33.21 13.85
C GLU A 414 49.91 -31.73 13.65
N ALA A 415 48.90 -30.98 13.96
CA ALA A 415 48.72 -30.06 15.12
C ALA A 415 49.41 -28.70 15.11
N ALA A 416 48.59 -27.76 15.52
CA ALA A 416 48.81 -26.61 16.38
C ALA A 416 49.05 -25.23 15.76
N ALA A 417 48.01 -24.40 15.99
CA ALA A 417 48.03 -23.11 16.71
C ALA A 417 48.94 -21.99 16.20
N ASP A 418 48.41 -20.86 15.91
CA ASP A 418 48.47 -19.60 16.66
C ASP A 418 48.52 -18.35 15.77
N THR A 419 47.76 -17.38 16.16
CA THR A 419 47.65 -15.96 15.73
C THR A 419 48.98 -15.21 16.02
N PRO A 420 49.28 -13.96 15.60
CA PRO A 420 48.43 -12.84 15.15
C PRO A 420 49.01 -11.92 14.03
N ALA A 421 48.23 -10.93 13.68
CA ALA A 421 48.59 -9.76 12.84
C ALA A 421 49.70 -8.88 13.42
N PRO A 422 50.38 -8.00 12.64
CA PRO A 422 49.91 -6.61 12.59
C PRO A 422 50.10 -5.85 11.26
N ALA A 423 49.49 -4.67 11.28
CA ALA A 423 49.47 -3.57 10.35
C ALA A 423 50.86 -3.03 9.96
N VAL A 424 50.95 -2.27 8.84
CA VAL A 424 51.48 -0.91 8.72
C VAL A 424 51.66 -0.48 7.25
N GLU A 425 51.04 0.68 6.93
CA GLU A 425 51.42 1.87 6.15
C GLU A 425 51.92 1.82 4.68
N SER A 426 51.12 2.58 3.93
CA SER A 426 51.44 3.71 3.01
C SER A 426 52.68 3.67 2.13
N ARG A 427 52.48 4.01 0.87
CA ARG A 427 53.11 5.18 0.17
C ARG A 427 52.75 5.28 -1.29
N ASP A 428 52.47 6.51 -1.65
CA ASP A 428 52.41 7.18 -2.95
C ASP A 428 53.39 6.66 -4.02
N ASN A 429 52.95 6.65 -5.27
CA ASN A 429 53.71 7.39 -6.29
C ASN A 429 52.94 7.59 -7.61
N GLU A 430 52.91 8.86 -8.03
CA GLU A 430 52.59 9.39 -9.35
C GLU A 430 53.50 8.81 -10.46
N ARG A 431 52.94 8.74 -11.68
CA ARG A 431 53.52 9.19 -12.97
C ARG A 431 52.62 8.76 -14.11
N ARG A 432 51.93 9.66 -14.73
CA ARG A 432 52.10 10.46 -15.97
C ARG A 432 52.58 9.68 -17.21
N ARG A 433 51.87 9.99 -18.32
CA ARG A 433 52.21 9.94 -19.76
C ARG A 433 51.86 8.61 -20.45
N ASP A 434 51.27 8.54 -21.66
CA ASP A 434 51.18 9.43 -22.81
C ASP A 434 50.11 8.95 -23.77
N ARG A 435 49.49 9.89 -24.48
CA ARG A 435 48.67 9.70 -25.69
C ARG A 435 49.58 9.37 -26.88
N PRO A 436 49.12 8.67 -27.96
CA PRO A 436 49.00 9.43 -29.20
C PRO A 436 47.69 9.25 -29.96
N GLU A 437 47.32 10.36 -30.60
CA GLU A 437 46.38 10.51 -31.70
C GLU A 437 46.84 9.80 -32.99
N ARG A 438 45.89 9.50 -33.84
CA ARG A 438 45.83 9.50 -35.33
C ARG A 438 44.85 8.42 -35.78
N ASP A 439 44.03 8.53 -36.79
CA ASP A 439 43.93 9.43 -37.94
C ASP A 439 42.59 9.21 -38.62
N ARG A 440 42.21 10.18 -39.41
CA ARG A 440 41.04 10.36 -40.25
C ARG A 440 40.86 9.26 -41.31
N GLY A 441 39.61 9.05 -41.74
CA GLY A 441 39.29 8.35 -42.98
C GLY A 441 37.79 8.37 -43.26
N ASP A 442 37.36 9.37 -43.96
CA ASP A 442 36.49 9.52 -45.13
C ASP A 442 35.17 8.78 -45.29
N ARG A 443 34.18 9.62 -45.55
CA ARG A 443 32.86 9.43 -46.15
C ARG A 443 32.95 8.74 -47.53
N PRO A 444 31.82 8.10 -48.04
CA PRO A 444 31.02 8.88 -48.96
C PRO A 444 29.50 8.79 -48.79
N GLU A 445 28.90 9.88 -49.21
CA GLU A 445 27.47 10.09 -49.50
C GLU A 445 26.98 9.18 -50.63
N ARG A 446 25.70 8.80 -50.56
CA ARG A 446 24.79 8.62 -51.74
C ARG A 446 23.36 8.78 -51.26
N GLU A 447 22.82 9.86 -51.64
CA GLU A 447 21.84 10.16 -52.70
C GLU A 447 20.39 9.78 -52.43
N ARG A 448 19.63 10.82 -52.52
CA ARG A 448 18.17 10.99 -52.53
C ARG A 448 17.50 10.26 -53.70
N ALA A 449 16.26 9.83 -53.48
CA ALA A 449 15.18 10.14 -54.41
C ALA A 449 13.81 9.89 -53.79
N PRO A 450 12.79 10.66 -54.19
CA PRO A 450 11.47 10.71 -53.58
C PRO A 450 10.41 10.04 -54.45
N ARG A 451 9.22 9.77 -53.87
CA ARG A 451 7.91 9.53 -54.59
C ARG A 451 6.94 8.95 -53.54
N GLU A 452 5.66 9.20 -53.51
CA GLU A 452 4.70 9.94 -54.30
C GLU A 452 3.45 10.11 -53.43
N ARG A 453 2.81 11.24 -53.58
CA ARG A 453 1.44 11.57 -53.16
C ARG A 453 0.44 10.61 -53.81
N ASN A 454 -0.62 10.29 -53.12
CA ASN A 454 -1.91 10.05 -53.75
C ASN A 454 -3.03 10.67 -52.90
N ASP A 455 -3.52 11.75 -53.45
CA ASP A 455 -4.84 12.35 -53.21
C ASP A 455 -5.95 11.44 -53.76
N ARG A 456 -7.05 11.41 -53.09
CA ARG A 456 -8.43 11.33 -53.66
C ARG A 456 -9.40 11.51 -52.51
N GLU A 457 -9.97 12.70 -52.47
CA GLU A 457 -11.27 13.17 -53.00
C GLU A 457 -12.48 12.70 -52.20
N ARG A 458 -13.10 13.67 -51.55
CA ARG A 458 -14.40 14.34 -51.76
C ARG A 458 -15.65 13.61 -51.25
N ASN A 459 -16.40 14.26 -50.42
CA ASN A 459 -17.72 14.89 -50.64
C ASN A 459 -18.21 15.51 -49.34
N ASP A 460 -18.35 16.77 -49.28
CA ASP A 460 -19.40 17.76 -49.52
C ASP A 460 -20.82 17.37 -49.07
N ARG A 461 -21.35 18.25 -48.27
CA ARG A 461 -22.70 18.89 -48.26
C ARG A 461 -23.17 19.06 -46.82
N ASP A 462 -23.69 20.10 -46.40
CA ASP A 462 -24.19 21.39 -46.86
C ASP A 462 -24.89 22.05 -45.65
N ARG A 463 -24.69 23.37 -45.46
CA ARG A 463 -25.65 24.42 -45.10
C ARG A 463 -26.43 24.33 -43.77
N ASN A 464 -26.58 25.34 -43.01
CA ASN A 464 -27.06 26.73 -43.19
C ASN A 464 -26.96 27.46 -41.86
N ASP A 465 -26.40 28.58 -41.80
CA ASP A 465 -26.90 29.96 -41.98
C ASP A 465 -27.59 30.62 -40.77
N ARG A 466 -27.12 31.85 -40.51
CA ARG A 466 -27.80 33.05 -40.00
C ARG A 466 -27.85 33.23 -38.48
N ASP A 467 -27.64 34.39 -37.93
CA ASP A 467 -27.44 35.76 -38.44
C ASP A 467 -27.16 36.67 -37.22
N ARG A 468 -26.32 37.70 -37.42
CA ARG A 468 -26.40 39.09 -36.91
C ARG A 468 -26.39 39.29 -35.37
N GLY A 469 -25.69 40.21 -34.86
CA GLY A 469 -25.21 41.58 -35.21
C GLY A 469 -24.72 42.20 -33.93
N ASP A 470 -23.82 42.93 -33.91
CA ASP A 470 -23.48 44.29 -34.34
C ASP A 470 -23.28 45.24 -33.14
N ARG A 471 -22.11 45.92 -33.13
CA ARG A 471 -21.85 47.32 -32.72
C ARG A 471 -21.77 47.61 -31.23
N ASN A 472 -20.83 48.32 -30.71
CA ASN A 472 -20.02 49.47 -31.07
C ASN A 472 -19.12 49.75 -29.84
N ASP A 473 -17.87 49.98 -29.95
CA ASP A 473 -17.09 51.16 -30.35
C ASP A 473 -16.91 52.23 -29.24
N ARG A 474 -15.71 52.71 -29.15
CA ARG A 474 -15.15 53.96 -28.61
C ARG A 474 -14.53 53.92 -27.23
N ASP A 475 -13.22 53.92 -27.21
CA ASP A 475 -12.27 55.01 -27.46
C ASP A 475 -12.05 55.94 -26.24
N ARG A 476 -10.84 56.08 -25.85
CA ARG A 476 -10.01 57.26 -25.47
C ARG A 476 -9.20 57.00 -24.23
N ARG A 477 -7.91 56.81 -24.44
CA ARG A 477 -6.79 57.77 -24.52
C ARG A 477 -6.43 58.44 -23.22
N ARG A 478 -5.15 58.22 -22.94
CA ARG A 478 -4.07 59.19 -22.60
C ARG A 478 -3.80 59.37 -21.16
N ASP A 479 -2.61 59.10 -20.89
CA ASP A 479 -1.37 59.85 -20.60
C ASP A 479 -1.24 60.13 -19.09
N ASP A 480 -0.12 60.13 -18.41
CA ASP A 480 1.24 60.45 -18.77
C ASP A 480 2.17 60.19 -17.53
N ARG A 481 3.40 59.81 -17.79
CA ARG A 481 4.65 60.23 -17.10
C ARG A 481 4.74 60.08 -15.59
N GLY A 482 5.64 59.29 -15.09
CA GLY A 482 7.03 59.71 -14.96
C GLY A 482 7.54 59.47 -13.55
N GLY A 483 8.68 58.93 -13.37
CA GLY A 483 9.44 59.15 -12.14
C GLY A 483 10.32 57.98 -11.67
N ARG A 484 11.49 57.88 -12.29
CA ARG A 484 12.64 57.19 -11.68
C ARG A 484 12.94 57.78 -10.30
N ARG A 485 13.17 56.94 -9.29
CA ARG A 485 14.25 57.16 -8.33
C ARG A 485 14.77 55.85 -7.76
N ARG A 486 16.05 55.63 -8.00
CA ARG A 486 16.93 54.75 -7.25
C ARG A 486 17.12 55.30 -5.84
N GLY A 487 17.12 54.44 -4.83
CA GLY A 487 17.54 54.71 -3.46
C GLY A 487 17.83 53.36 -2.81
N ARG A 488 19.02 52.98 -2.82
CA ARG A 488 20.06 52.74 -1.78
C ARG A 488 19.58 51.88 -0.60
N ILE A 489 20.24 50.76 -0.53
CA ILE A 489 20.39 49.83 0.60
C ILE A 489 21.01 50.63 1.76
N ASP A 490 20.41 50.56 2.92
CA ASP A 490 21.13 50.74 4.19
C ASP A 490 20.63 49.65 5.18
N GLU A 491 21.62 48.95 5.69
CA GLU A 491 21.60 48.11 6.88
C GLU A 491 20.98 48.90 8.05
N LEU A 492 20.21 48.20 8.88
CA LEU A 492 20.29 48.33 10.33
C LEU A 492 19.08 47.65 10.99
N GLY A 493 19.34 46.86 12.01
CA GLY A 493 18.49 46.75 13.17
C GLY A 493 17.84 45.40 13.40
N ILE A 494 18.58 44.47 13.96
CA ILE A 494 18.08 43.42 14.81
C ILE A 494 17.50 44.11 16.04
N GLY A 495 16.20 44.32 16.04
CA GLY A 495 15.44 44.71 17.22
C GLY A 495 14.92 43.45 17.92
N GLU A 496 15.52 43.12 19.04
CA GLU A 496 14.92 42.23 20.02
C GLU A 496 13.52 42.74 20.41
N MET A 497 12.46 42.08 19.96
CA MET A 497 11.14 42.22 20.57
C MET A 497 11.10 41.31 21.80
N THR A 498 11.47 41.85 22.93
CA THR A 498 11.09 41.31 24.22
C THR A 498 9.58 41.52 24.41
N HIS A 499 8.81 40.43 24.30
CA HIS A 499 7.44 40.41 24.79
C HIS A 499 7.45 40.35 26.33
N PRO A 500 6.75 41.27 27.02
CA PRO A 500 6.53 41.15 28.45
C PRO A 500 5.32 40.23 28.64
N ASP A 501 5.53 39.02 28.87
CA ASP A 501 4.67 37.99 29.46
C ASP A 501 5.01 36.67 28.81
N GLY A 502 5.59 35.78 29.60
CA GLY A 502 6.06 34.48 29.18
C GLY A 502 4.92 33.52 28.86
N VAL A 503 4.24 33.74 27.74
CA VAL A 503 3.25 32.81 27.18
C VAL A 503 3.94 32.01 26.08
N VAL A 504 4.38 30.84 26.45
CA VAL A 504 4.78 29.80 25.49
C VAL A 504 3.48 29.09 25.07
N GLY A 505 2.87 29.53 23.95
CA GLY A 505 1.61 28.96 23.47
C GLY A 505 1.00 29.75 22.34
N PHE A 506 -0.17 29.36 21.88
CA PHE A 506 -0.87 29.89 20.71
C PHE A 506 -1.44 31.34 20.87
N GLY A 507 -1.08 32.07 21.93
CA GLY A 507 -1.60 33.43 22.20
C GLY A 507 -3.12 33.44 22.41
N GLU A 508 -3.79 34.57 22.02
CA GLU A 508 -5.24 34.73 22.14
C GLU A 508 -6.07 33.87 21.15
N HIS A 509 -5.44 33.13 20.25
CA HIS A 509 -6.10 32.28 19.24
C HIS A 509 -5.88 30.81 19.51
N MET A 510 -6.38 30.30 20.63
CA MET A 510 -6.42 28.85 20.85
C MET A 510 -7.46 28.24 19.89
N PRO A 511 -7.07 27.22 19.08
CA PRO A 511 -8.02 26.56 18.21
C PRO A 511 -9.17 25.93 19.00
N ASP A 512 -10.40 26.02 18.50
CA ASP A 512 -11.64 25.55 19.17
C ASP A 512 -11.58 24.09 19.64
N PHE A 513 -10.81 23.22 18.94
CA PHE A 513 -10.64 21.83 19.34
C PHE A 513 -9.88 21.67 20.67
N MET A 514 -9.01 22.63 21.03
CA MET A 514 -8.26 22.61 22.30
C MET A 514 -9.11 23.12 23.50
N THR A 515 -10.20 23.79 23.23
CA THR A 515 -11.11 24.27 24.27
C THR A 515 -12.17 23.24 24.63
N ARG A 516 -12.30 22.16 23.88
CA ARG A 516 -13.30 21.11 24.13
C ARG A 516 -12.79 20.11 25.16
N THR A 517 -13.59 19.89 26.20
CA THR A 517 -13.29 18.94 27.27
C THR A 517 -13.53 17.52 26.77
N VAL A 518 -12.44 16.71 26.63
CA VAL A 518 -12.53 15.27 26.35
C VAL A 518 -12.56 14.54 27.70
N GLN A 519 -13.64 13.82 27.98
CA GLN A 519 -13.72 12.96 29.16
C GLN A 519 -12.96 11.65 28.87
N LEU A 520 -11.77 11.51 29.43
CA LEU A 520 -11.07 10.23 29.41
C LEU A 520 -11.71 9.26 30.42
N PRO A 521 -11.86 7.96 30.11
CA PRO A 521 -12.38 6.99 31.05
C PRO A 521 -11.45 6.93 32.29
N VAL A 522 -12.00 7.28 33.43
CA VAL A 522 -11.32 7.13 34.72
C VAL A 522 -11.38 5.65 35.07
N LYS A 523 -10.22 4.99 35.23
CA LYS A 523 -10.16 3.66 35.83
C LYS A 523 -10.71 3.78 37.25
N THR A 524 -11.87 3.21 37.50
CA THR A 524 -12.40 3.12 38.86
C THR A 524 -11.60 2.07 39.62
N SER A 525 -11.35 2.35 40.90
CA SER A 525 -10.57 1.51 41.84
C SER A 525 -11.12 0.09 42.09
N LYS A 526 -12.17 -0.32 41.35
CA LYS A 526 -12.71 -1.69 41.39
C LYS A 526 -12.03 -2.64 40.39
N ASP A 527 -11.20 -2.15 39.48
CA ASP A 527 -10.50 -3.00 38.52
C ASP A 527 -9.10 -3.43 38.99
N VAL A 528 -8.70 -3.03 40.18
CA VAL A 528 -7.36 -3.37 40.74
C VAL A 528 -7.39 -4.59 41.67
N ASP A 529 -8.56 -4.99 42.16
CA ASP A 529 -8.69 -6.09 43.13
C ASP A 529 -9.03 -7.46 42.49
N SER A 530 -9.16 -7.54 41.15
CA SER A 530 -9.45 -8.83 40.48
C SER A 530 -8.23 -9.59 39.97
N ASP A 531 -7.03 -9.00 40.02
CA ASP A 531 -5.80 -9.64 39.54
C ASP A 531 -4.92 -10.21 40.68
N ALA A 532 -5.37 -10.13 41.94
CA ALA A 532 -4.60 -10.59 43.10
C ALA A 532 -5.00 -11.98 43.61
N ASP A 533 -6.10 -12.58 43.13
CA ASP A 533 -6.63 -13.86 43.68
C ASP A 533 -6.44 -15.10 42.76
N GLN A 534 -5.54 -15.07 41.78
CA GLN A 534 -5.23 -16.24 40.94
C GLN A 534 -3.76 -16.65 40.91
N ALA A 535 -3.07 -16.45 42.03
CA ALA A 535 -1.69 -16.92 42.17
C ALA A 535 -1.47 -17.86 43.38
N ASP A 536 -2.49 -18.55 43.88
CA ASP A 536 -2.35 -19.66 44.84
C ASP A 536 -3.55 -20.62 44.71
N GLU A 537 -3.48 -21.52 43.71
CA GLU A 537 -4.03 -22.90 43.75
C GLU A 537 -3.47 -23.69 42.54
#